data_e5d62a28bf4ee58f7c6246522a9dc0d4
#
_entry.id   e5d62a28bf4ee58f7c6246522a9dc0d4
#
_cell.length_a   1.000
_cell.length_b   1.000
_cell.length_c   1.000
_cell.angle_alpha   90.00
_cell.angle_beta   90.00
_cell.angle_gamma   90.00
#
_symmetry.space_group_name_H-M   'P 1'
#
loop_
_entity.id
_entity.type
_entity.pdbx_description
1 polymer ?
#
loop_
_entity_poly.entity_id
_entity_poly.type
_entity_poly.pdbx_seq_one_letter_code
_entity_poly.pdbx_strand_id
1 'polypeptide(L)'
;LLRLAALVTAALWTFAAPACNVPVCRYALERWEADPYDIIVFQREPLTVQQQALVERLAKAGRDDLANLSVSNVNVSAKMPQPLRELWTAQANPALPWMVVKYPRKTKIELPAWAGPMSAETVGALLESPMRRDIGERMLRGDAVVWLLLESGDQRRDDQAAQLLEGELRKLEQSLVLPEPSPLDPPTNTNLPLKIAFSTVRLARSNPAERMLVNLLLNWNTNLMAEKEVMLFPIFGRGRVVPPATGEQIQPEAIREMAEFLTGPCSCEVKEMNPGYDLLLSANWKSLGDYQPELMTESPPLTGLSQFAAGATNDSRTRRVEDWRSAGRAGTEHPTSNTQHPRSNTEPVEHGHLVRNLAVVLGIGIVFLAAATLVLKTRAGRRA
;
A
#
# COMPACT_ATOMS: atom_id res chain seq x y z
N LEU A 1 -24.53 33.99 31.92
CA LEU A 1 -25.09 33.00 30.98
C LEU A 1 -24.70 33.37 29.54
N LEU A 2 -24.88 34.59 29.04
CA LEU A 2 -24.48 35.01 27.69
C LEU A 2 -22.97 34.85 27.43
N ARG A 3 -22.13 35.17 28.43
CA ARG A 3 -20.66 35.04 28.34
C ARG A 3 -20.20 33.60 28.34
N LEU A 4 -20.92 32.69 29.02
CA LEU A 4 -20.63 31.24 28.99
C LEU A 4 -21.07 30.60 27.67
N ALA A 5 -22.22 31.04 27.13
CA ALA A 5 -22.69 30.59 25.82
C ALA A 5 -21.77 31.05 24.70
N ALA A 6 -21.22 32.27 24.76
CA ALA A 6 -20.24 32.78 23.80
C ALA A 6 -18.89 32.04 23.87
N LEU A 7 -18.46 31.57 25.05
CA LEU A 7 -17.26 30.77 25.22
C LEU A 7 -17.46 29.34 24.71
N VAL A 8 -18.64 28.76 24.88
CA VAL A 8 -18.97 27.43 24.37
C VAL A 8 -19.13 27.46 22.83
N THR A 9 -19.73 28.51 22.26
CA THR A 9 -19.79 28.66 20.79
C THR A 9 -18.43 28.99 20.17
N ALA A 10 -17.54 29.70 20.85
CA ALA A 10 -16.17 29.91 20.39
C ALA A 10 -15.31 28.66 20.48
N ALA A 11 -15.58 27.75 21.45
CA ALA A 11 -14.91 26.45 21.57
C ALA A 11 -15.43 25.39 20.57
N LEU A 12 -16.62 25.63 19.97
CA LEU A 12 -17.19 24.82 18.90
C LEU A 12 -16.75 25.27 17.50
N TRP A 13 -16.05 26.38 17.38
CA TRP A 13 -15.23 26.65 16.20
C TRP A 13 -14.02 25.73 16.29
N THR A 14 -14.30 24.44 16.05
CA THR A 14 -13.28 23.45 15.79
C THR A 14 -12.31 24.02 14.79
N PHE A 15 -11.06 24.05 15.17
CA PHE A 15 -9.95 24.24 14.29
C PHE A 15 -10.12 23.22 13.15
N ALA A 16 -10.72 23.62 12.04
CA ALA A 16 -10.48 22.96 10.77
C ALA A 16 -8.99 23.16 10.55
N ALA A 17 -8.19 22.15 10.90
CA ALA A 17 -6.79 22.16 10.54
C ALA A 17 -6.77 22.44 9.03
N PRO A 18 -6.03 23.44 8.55
CA PRO A 18 -5.98 23.73 7.14
C PRO A 18 -5.47 22.50 6.42
N ALA A 19 -6.36 21.80 5.71
CA ALA A 19 -5.98 20.68 4.87
C ALA A 19 -5.11 21.24 3.73
N CYS A 20 -3.99 20.58 3.49
CA CYS A 20 -3.15 20.85 2.34
C CYS A 20 -3.94 20.56 1.05
N ASN A 21 -3.95 21.47 0.10
CA ASN A 21 -4.66 21.32 -1.18
C ASN A 21 -3.80 20.62 -2.26
N VAL A 22 -2.58 20.21 -1.93
CA VAL A 22 -1.76 19.41 -2.84
C VAL A 22 -2.41 18.03 -3.05
N PRO A 23 -2.61 17.57 -4.28
CA PRO A 23 -3.14 16.23 -4.55
C PRO A 23 -2.33 15.12 -3.90
N VAL A 24 -3.00 14.07 -3.40
CA VAL A 24 -2.35 12.93 -2.72
C VAL A 24 -1.21 12.33 -3.55
N CYS A 25 -1.45 12.06 -4.84
CA CYS A 25 -0.45 11.50 -5.75
C CYS A 25 0.78 12.42 -5.89
N ARG A 26 0.55 13.74 -5.94
CA ARG A 26 1.61 14.74 -6.05
C ARG A 26 2.40 14.84 -4.76
N TYR A 27 1.72 14.91 -3.63
CA TYR A 27 2.36 14.94 -2.32
C TYR A 27 3.23 13.71 -2.09
N ALA A 28 2.71 12.51 -2.46
CA ALA A 28 3.46 11.27 -2.38
C ALA A 28 4.70 11.26 -3.28
N LEU A 29 4.59 11.78 -4.51
CA LEU A 29 5.72 11.84 -5.43
C LEU A 29 6.84 12.76 -4.93
N GLU A 30 6.47 13.89 -4.37
CA GLU A 30 7.45 14.89 -3.93
C GLU A 30 8.05 14.58 -2.56
N ARG A 31 7.27 13.99 -1.64
CA ARG A 31 7.61 13.97 -0.21
C ARG A 31 7.72 12.60 0.42
N TRP A 32 7.15 11.55 -0.17
CA TRP A 32 7.29 10.21 0.38
C TRP A 32 8.49 9.52 -0.26
N GLU A 33 9.54 9.33 0.51
CA GLU A 33 10.63 8.44 0.09
C GLU A 33 10.13 7.02 -0.07
N ALA A 34 10.65 6.32 -1.09
CA ALA A 34 10.34 4.91 -1.28
C ALA A 34 11.03 4.08 -0.18
N ASP A 35 10.25 3.30 0.55
CA ASP A 35 10.76 2.46 1.63
C ASP A 35 11.64 1.33 1.09
N PRO A 36 12.84 1.09 1.69
CA PRO A 36 13.78 0.13 1.15
C PRO A 36 13.37 -1.32 1.44
N TYR A 37 13.57 -2.18 0.44
CA TYR A 37 13.56 -3.63 0.58
C TYR A 37 14.84 -4.11 1.25
N ASP A 38 14.75 -5.12 2.14
CA ASP A 38 15.92 -5.78 2.71
C ASP A 38 16.31 -6.98 1.85
N ILE A 39 17.47 -6.91 1.22
CA ILE A 39 18.06 -8.02 0.47
C ILE A 39 19.06 -8.74 1.39
N ILE A 40 18.77 -9.99 1.72
CA ILE A 40 19.60 -10.81 2.60
C ILE A 40 20.26 -11.91 1.77
N VAL A 41 21.58 -11.88 1.70
CA VAL A 41 22.38 -12.89 1.02
C VAL A 41 22.95 -13.87 2.03
N PHE A 42 22.45 -15.08 2.04
CA PHE A 42 22.95 -16.18 2.85
C PHE A 42 24.11 -16.85 2.15
N GLN A 43 25.22 -17.04 2.88
CA GLN A 43 26.43 -17.69 2.42
C GLN A 43 27.05 -18.55 3.54
N ARG A 44 27.87 -19.53 3.20
CA ARG A 44 28.64 -20.33 4.16
C ARG A 44 30.13 -20.00 4.06
N GLU A 45 30.62 -20.07 2.86
CA GLU A 45 31.99 -19.71 2.51
C GLU A 45 32.08 -18.25 2.02
N PRO A 46 33.25 -17.63 2.00
CA PRO A 46 33.45 -16.33 1.37
C PRO A 46 32.95 -16.35 -0.08
N LEU A 47 32.26 -15.30 -0.48
CA LEU A 47 31.78 -15.16 -1.84
C LEU A 47 32.95 -15.08 -2.82
N THR A 48 32.81 -15.69 -3.98
CA THR A 48 33.75 -15.52 -5.10
C THR A 48 33.77 -14.06 -5.57
N VAL A 49 34.80 -13.67 -6.31
CA VAL A 49 34.91 -12.30 -6.88
C VAL A 49 33.67 -11.95 -7.71
N GLN A 50 33.15 -12.89 -8.48
CA GLN A 50 31.94 -12.68 -9.30
C GLN A 50 30.70 -12.50 -8.42
N GLN A 51 30.52 -13.32 -7.39
CA GLN A 51 29.41 -13.20 -6.45
C GLN A 51 29.49 -11.89 -5.64
N GLN A 52 30.69 -11.50 -5.22
CA GLN A 52 30.91 -10.24 -4.53
C GLN A 52 30.56 -9.04 -5.43
N ALA A 53 30.88 -9.10 -6.72
CA ALA A 53 30.49 -8.06 -7.68
C ALA A 53 28.96 -7.92 -7.83
N LEU A 54 28.20 -9.02 -7.72
CA LEU A 54 26.73 -8.98 -7.73
C LEU A 54 26.19 -8.31 -6.47
N VAL A 55 26.72 -8.64 -5.30
CA VAL A 55 26.36 -7.97 -4.04
C VAL A 55 26.67 -6.48 -4.11
N GLU A 56 27.85 -6.12 -4.62
CA GLU A 56 28.24 -4.72 -4.75
C GLU A 56 27.36 -3.96 -5.75
N ARG A 57 26.92 -4.59 -6.84
CA ARG A 57 25.95 -4.02 -7.77
C ARG A 57 24.63 -3.67 -7.08
N LEU A 58 24.09 -4.57 -6.25
CA LEU A 58 22.89 -4.31 -5.46
C LEU A 58 23.12 -3.19 -4.44
N ALA A 59 24.20 -3.28 -3.67
CA ALA A 59 24.54 -2.31 -2.65
C ALA A 59 24.74 -0.91 -3.24
N LYS A 60 25.37 -0.81 -4.41
CA LYS A 60 25.56 0.45 -5.12
C LYS A 60 24.20 1.05 -5.56
N ALA A 61 23.30 0.24 -6.11
CA ALA A 61 21.99 0.71 -6.53
C ALA A 61 21.21 1.34 -5.34
N GLY A 62 21.32 0.74 -4.14
CA GLY A 62 20.69 1.30 -2.93
C GLY A 62 21.40 2.57 -2.42
N ARG A 63 22.74 2.58 -2.37
CA ARG A 63 23.49 3.75 -1.89
C ARG A 63 23.35 4.98 -2.79
N ASP A 64 23.25 4.77 -4.10
CA ASP A 64 23.10 5.86 -5.09
C ASP A 64 21.63 6.35 -5.19
N ASP A 65 20.72 5.80 -4.36
CA ASP A 65 19.27 6.03 -4.39
C ASP A 65 18.63 5.75 -5.76
N LEU A 66 19.25 4.85 -6.53
CA LEU A 66 18.71 4.41 -7.82
C LEU A 66 17.67 3.31 -7.67
N ALA A 67 17.71 2.56 -6.55
CA ALA A 67 16.70 1.56 -6.21
C ALA A 67 16.47 1.58 -4.70
N ASN A 68 15.21 1.43 -4.30
CA ASN A 68 14.83 1.40 -2.88
C ASN A 68 15.13 0.04 -2.23
N LEU A 69 16.40 -0.24 -1.99
CA LEU A 69 16.86 -1.48 -1.37
C LEU A 69 18.09 -1.28 -0.46
N SER A 70 18.25 -2.22 0.46
CA SER A 70 19.47 -2.41 1.25
C SER A 70 19.93 -3.85 1.16
N VAL A 71 21.25 -4.08 1.26
CA VAL A 71 21.83 -5.43 1.15
C VAL A 71 22.61 -5.79 2.40
N SER A 72 22.46 -7.02 2.86
CA SER A 72 23.22 -7.59 3.95
C SER A 72 23.67 -9.01 3.63
N ASN A 73 24.92 -9.36 4.03
CA ASN A 73 25.45 -10.70 3.92
C ASN A 73 25.35 -11.40 5.28
N VAL A 74 24.90 -12.65 5.28
CA VAL A 74 24.72 -13.48 6.47
C VAL A 74 25.45 -14.81 6.30
N ASN A 75 26.42 -15.07 7.16
CA ASN A 75 27.07 -16.39 7.21
C ASN A 75 26.21 -17.38 8.02
N VAL A 76 25.73 -18.43 7.35
CA VAL A 76 24.84 -19.43 7.98
C VAL A 76 25.56 -20.33 9.00
N SER A 77 26.90 -20.38 8.98
CA SER A 77 27.71 -21.10 9.98
C SER A 77 28.00 -20.27 11.23
N ALA A 78 27.77 -18.96 11.19
CA ALA A 78 27.96 -18.08 12.33
C ALA A 78 26.71 -18.02 13.22
N LYS A 79 26.88 -17.49 14.45
CA LYS A 79 25.74 -17.20 15.34
C LYS A 79 24.86 -16.12 14.71
N MET A 80 23.65 -16.48 14.33
CA MET A 80 22.67 -15.53 13.77
C MET A 80 21.66 -15.09 14.82
N PRO A 81 21.15 -13.84 14.74
CA PRO A 81 19.93 -13.42 15.44
C PRO A 81 18.75 -14.34 15.09
N GLN A 82 17.83 -14.51 16.06
CA GLN A 82 16.68 -15.42 15.89
C GLN A 82 15.87 -15.17 14.61
N PRO A 83 15.51 -13.93 14.24
CA PRO A 83 14.71 -13.70 13.02
C PRO A 83 15.42 -14.15 11.74
N LEU A 84 16.74 -13.97 11.64
CA LEU A 84 17.51 -14.42 10.47
C LEU A 84 17.65 -15.95 10.43
N ARG A 85 17.73 -16.60 11.59
CA ARG A 85 17.78 -18.05 11.68
C ARG A 85 16.45 -18.67 11.25
N GLU A 86 15.34 -18.12 11.70
CA GLU A 86 14.00 -18.55 11.29
C GLU A 86 13.82 -18.38 9.78
N LEU A 87 14.20 -17.21 9.25
CA LEU A 87 14.15 -16.93 7.82
C LEU A 87 14.97 -17.92 7.01
N TRP A 88 16.20 -18.25 7.46
CA TRP A 88 17.06 -19.24 6.81
C TRP A 88 16.46 -20.64 6.88
N THR A 89 15.99 -21.06 8.05
CA THR A 89 15.42 -22.41 8.25
C THR A 89 14.18 -22.61 7.36
N ALA A 90 13.40 -21.55 7.13
CA ALA A 90 12.24 -21.60 6.25
C ALA A 90 12.60 -21.86 4.77
N GLN A 91 13.87 -21.66 4.36
CA GLN A 91 14.32 -21.88 2.97
C GLN A 91 14.59 -23.36 2.61
N ALA A 92 14.40 -24.31 3.52
CA ALA A 92 14.56 -25.75 3.27
C ALA A 92 15.94 -26.16 2.72
N ASN A 93 17.02 -25.58 3.26
CA ASN A 93 18.42 -25.84 2.93
C ASN A 93 18.76 -25.70 1.42
N PRO A 94 18.57 -24.52 0.84
CA PRO A 94 18.90 -24.29 -0.57
C PRO A 94 20.41 -24.28 -0.83
N ALA A 95 20.78 -24.40 -2.09
CA ALA A 95 22.17 -24.20 -2.52
C ALA A 95 22.60 -22.73 -2.29
N LEU A 96 23.78 -22.54 -1.69
CA LEU A 96 24.34 -21.23 -1.41
C LEU A 96 25.22 -20.72 -2.55
N PRO A 97 25.35 -19.40 -2.77
CA PRO A 97 24.66 -18.35 -2.03
C PRO A 97 23.18 -18.20 -2.39
N TRP A 98 22.36 -17.94 -1.37
CA TRP A 98 20.91 -17.82 -1.50
C TRP A 98 20.46 -16.41 -1.13
N MET A 99 19.57 -15.83 -1.89
CA MET A 99 19.07 -14.46 -1.69
C MET A 99 17.61 -14.48 -1.27
N VAL A 100 17.27 -13.72 -0.22
CA VAL A 100 15.90 -13.49 0.21
C VAL A 100 15.64 -11.98 0.16
N VAL A 101 14.55 -11.62 -0.50
CA VAL A 101 14.07 -10.24 -0.63
C VAL A 101 12.88 -10.06 0.30
N LYS A 102 13.03 -9.19 1.29
CA LYS A 102 11.94 -8.86 2.22
C LYS A 102 11.30 -7.54 1.84
N TYR A 103 9.99 -7.46 2.03
CA TYR A 103 9.27 -6.18 1.93
C TYR A 103 9.81 -5.15 2.93
N PRO A 104 9.59 -3.86 2.67
CA PRO A 104 10.01 -2.79 3.56
C PRO A 104 9.52 -3.03 5.00
N ARG A 105 10.39 -2.82 5.98
CA ARG A 105 10.13 -3.13 7.42
C ARG A 105 8.89 -2.41 7.96
N LYS A 106 8.64 -1.18 7.47
CA LYS A 106 7.49 -0.39 7.91
C LYS A 106 6.15 -1.03 7.56
N THR A 107 6.09 -1.87 6.54
CA THR A 107 4.87 -2.56 6.10
C THR A 107 4.43 -3.68 7.05
N LYS A 108 5.35 -4.18 7.90
CA LYS A 108 5.14 -5.35 8.78
C LYS A 108 4.72 -6.62 8.03
N ILE A 109 5.01 -6.72 6.72
CA ILE A 109 4.79 -7.92 5.92
C ILE A 109 5.89 -8.92 6.29
N GLU A 110 5.50 -10.08 6.79
CA GLU A 110 6.44 -11.12 7.23
C GLU A 110 6.91 -12.01 6.09
N LEU A 111 6.05 -12.20 5.09
CA LEU A 111 6.36 -13.01 3.92
C LEU A 111 7.49 -12.36 3.09
N PRO A 112 8.44 -13.15 2.57
CA PRO A 112 9.41 -12.61 1.63
C PRO A 112 8.73 -12.28 0.29
N ALA A 113 9.14 -11.16 -0.29
CA ALA A 113 8.72 -10.78 -1.63
C ALA A 113 9.23 -11.78 -2.67
N TRP A 114 10.43 -12.30 -2.44
CA TRP A 114 11.05 -13.33 -3.29
C TRP A 114 12.19 -14.04 -2.53
N ALA A 115 12.46 -15.29 -2.92
CA ALA A 115 13.64 -16.03 -2.49
C ALA A 115 14.15 -16.93 -3.62
N GLY A 116 15.46 -17.02 -3.76
CA GLY A 116 16.08 -17.83 -4.81
C GLY A 116 17.60 -17.76 -4.85
N PRO A 117 18.25 -18.48 -5.79
CA PRO A 117 19.71 -18.47 -5.95
C PRO A 117 20.20 -17.08 -6.36
N MET A 118 21.34 -16.66 -5.80
CA MET A 118 22.01 -15.43 -6.22
C MET A 118 22.79 -15.68 -7.52
N SER A 119 22.30 -15.12 -8.60
CA SER A 119 22.91 -15.18 -9.93
C SER A 119 22.87 -13.80 -10.62
N ALA A 120 23.63 -13.65 -11.70
CA ALA A 120 23.57 -12.42 -12.50
C ALA A 120 22.18 -12.14 -13.06
N GLU A 121 21.45 -13.19 -13.44
CA GLU A 121 20.08 -13.12 -13.94
C GLU A 121 19.12 -12.64 -12.84
N THR A 122 19.14 -13.28 -11.67
CA THR A 122 18.23 -12.92 -10.57
C THR A 122 18.50 -11.54 -10.00
N VAL A 123 19.79 -11.15 -9.89
CA VAL A 123 20.18 -9.78 -9.50
C VAL A 123 19.74 -8.77 -10.56
N GLY A 124 19.89 -9.09 -11.86
CA GLY A 124 19.39 -8.26 -12.95
C GLY A 124 17.88 -8.08 -12.89
N ALA A 125 17.14 -9.17 -12.77
CA ALA A 125 15.67 -9.15 -12.67
C ALA A 125 15.17 -8.44 -11.40
N LEU A 126 15.93 -8.49 -10.30
CA LEU A 126 15.60 -7.77 -9.08
C LEU A 126 15.75 -6.26 -9.25
N LEU A 127 16.81 -5.82 -9.90
CA LEU A 127 17.05 -4.39 -10.10
C LEU A 127 16.11 -3.79 -11.15
N GLU A 128 15.80 -4.53 -12.21
CA GLU A 128 15.11 -3.97 -13.35
C GLU A 128 14.27 -4.98 -14.12
N SER A 129 13.15 -4.50 -14.67
CA SER A 129 12.38 -5.17 -15.71
C SER A 129 11.75 -4.12 -16.63
N PRO A 130 11.35 -4.49 -17.87
CA PRO A 130 10.74 -3.54 -18.80
C PRO A 130 9.53 -2.80 -18.23
N MET A 131 8.62 -3.52 -17.56
CA MET A 131 7.41 -2.94 -16.97
C MET A 131 7.73 -2.01 -15.81
N ARG A 132 8.65 -2.39 -14.89
CA ARG A 132 9.02 -1.53 -13.76
C ARG A 132 9.73 -0.25 -14.21
N ARG A 133 10.51 -0.34 -15.28
CA ARG A 133 11.11 0.84 -15.90
C ARG A 133 10.03 1.75 -16.48
N ASP A 134 9.09 1.22 -17.26
CA ASP A 134 7.98 1.99 -17.84
C ASP A 134 7.14 2.67 -16.75
N ILE A 135 6.81 1.96 -15.66
CA ILE A 135 6.11 2.55 -14.51
C ILE A 135 6.92 3.72 -13.92
N GLY A 136 8.21 3.53 -13.63
CA GLY A 136 9.07 4.59 -13.10
C GLY A 136 9.15 5.81 -14.02
N GLU A 137 9.31 5.59 -15.33
CA GLU A 137 9.36 6.66 -16.32
C GLU A 137 8.04 7.45 -16.42
N ARG A 138 6.90 6.78 -16.32
CA ARG A 138 5.57 7.44 -16.30
C ARG A 138 5.42 8.33 -15.08
N MET A 139 5.81 7.85 -13.91
CA MET A 139 5.83 8.65 -12.68
C MET A 139 6.75 9.87 -12.81
N LEU A 140 7.96 9.68 -13.36
CA LEU A 140 8.92 10.76 -13.61
C LEU A 140 8.44 11.79 -14.64
N ARG A 141 7.50 11.43 -15.52
CA ARG A 141 6.83 12.35 -16.45
C ARG A 141 5.62 13.05 -15.84
N GLY A 142 5.26 12.72 -14.59
CA GLY A 142 4.18 13.35 -13.84
C GLY A 142 2.80 12.71 -14.04
N ASP A 143 2.73 11.43 -14.40
CA ASP A 143 1.48 10.70 -14.36
C ASP A 143 1.00 10.63 -12.92
N ALA A 144 -0.27 10.99 -12.68
CA ALA A 144 -0.86 11.01 -11.36
C ALA A 144 -0.97 9.59 -10.77
N VAL A 145 -1.42 8.65 -11.61
CA VAL A 145 -1.55 7.24 -11.26
C VAL A 145 -1.24 6.37 -12.48
N VAL A 146 -0.43 5.33 -12.29
CA VAL A 146 -0.29 4.23 -13.25
C VAL A 146 -1.15 3.06 -12.77
N TRP A 147 -2.13 2.69 -13.56
CA TRP A 147 -3.05 1.60 -13.28
C TRP A 147 -2.51 0.31 -13.89
N LEU A 148 -2.00 -0.58 -13.05
CA LEU A 148 -1.48 -1.87 -13.49
C LEU A 148 -2.58 -2.92 -13.42
N LEU A 149 -2.95 -3.48 -14.57
CA LEU A 149 -3.87 -4.59 -14.71
C LEU A 149 -3.07 -5.89 -14.78
N LEU A 150 -3.07 -6.67 -13.70
CA LEU A 150 -2.49 -8.01 -13.67
C LEU A 150 -3.51 -8.98 -14.24
N GLU A 151 -3.22 -9.52 -15.43
CA GLU A 151 -4.11 -10.39 -16.18
C GLU A 151 -4.34 -11.73 -15.48
N SER A 152 -5.55 -12.25 -15.60
CA SER A 152 -5.92 -13.58 -15.11
C SER A 152 -5.37 -14.71 -16.00
N GLY A 153 -5.20 -14.42 -17.31
CA GLY A 153 -4.91 -15.36 -18.38
C GLY A 153 -6.16 -15.78 -19.16
N ASP A 154 -7.36 -15.35 -18.75
CA ASP A 154 -8.58 -15.41 -19.55
C ASP A 154 -8.69 -14.12 -20.37
N GLN A 155 -8.31 -14.18 -21.65
CA GLN A 155 -8.24 -13.02 -22.54
C GLN A 155 -9.53 -12.21 -22.55
N ARG A 156 -10.70 -12.86 -22.54
CA ARG A 156 -11.99 -12.16 -22.58
C ARG A 156 -12.23 -11.33 -21.31
N ARG A 157 -11.95 -11.90 -20.13
CA ARG A 157 -12.06 -11.19 -18.86
C ARG A 157 -11.06 -10.07 -18.74
N ASP A 158 -9.82 -10.34 -19.14
CA ASP A 158 -8.73 -9.37 -19.10
C ASP A 158 -9.01 -8.18 -20.02
N ASP A 159 -9.54 -8.43 -21.23
CA ASP A 159 -9.93 -7.37 -22.19
C ASP A 159 -11.16 -6.58 -21.72
N GLN A 160 -12.15 -7.23 -21.10
CA GLN A 160 -13.30 -6.55 -20.51
C GLN A 160 -12.87 -5.61 -19.37
N ALA A 161 -12.01 -6.07 -18.46
CA ALA A 161 -11.48 -5.25 -17.38
C ALA A 161 -10.65 -4.08 -17.90
N ALA A 162 -9.81 -4.30 -18.92
CA ALA A 162 -9.02 -3.25 -19.54
C ALA A 162 -9.91 -2.19 -20.22
N GLN A 163 -10.91 -2.58 -20.98
CA GLN A 163 -11.86 -1.67 -21.64
C GLN A 163 -12.67 -0.85 -20.64
N LEU A 164 -13.15 -1.49 -19.55
CA LEU A 164 -13.83 -0.80 -18.46
C LEU A 164 -12.93 0.26 -17.85
N LEU A 165 -11.71 -0.13 -17.45
CA LEU A 165 -10.72 0.76 -16.85
C LEU A 165 -10.42 1.95 -17.74
N GLU A 166 -10.01 1.71 -18.97
CA GLU A 166 -9.67 2.77 -19.93
C GLU A 166 -10.85 3.69 -20.22
N GLY A 167 -12.07 3.13 -20.29
CA GLY A 167 -13.30 3.90 -20.47
C GLY A 167 -13.56 4.85 -19.31
N GLU A 168 -13.42 4.37 -18.07
CA GLU A 168 -13.63 5.18 -16.86
C GLU A 168 -12.52 6.22 -16.69
N LEU A 169 -11.26 5.86 -16.91
CA LEU A 169 -10.15 6.80 -16.76
C LEU A 169 -10.26 7.98 -17.75
N ARG A 170 -10.66 7.74 -19.00
CA ARG A 170 -10.90 8.82 -19.96
C ARG A 170 -12.01 9.79 -19.52
N LYS A 171 -13.09 9.28 -18.92
CA LYS A 171 -14.16 10.12 -18.36
C LYS A 171 -13.65 10.93 -17.16
N LEU A 172 -12.88 10.30 -16.29
CA LEU A 172 -12.34 10.92 -15.09
C LEU A 172 -11.30 12.01 -15.42
N GLU A 173 -10.44 11.81 -16.40
CA GLU A 173 -9.51 12.85 -16.86
C GLU A 173 -10.22 14.10 -17.40
N GLN A 174 -11.45 13.95 -17.91
CA GLN A 174 -12.25 15.08 -18.42
C GLN A 174 -13.11 15.74 -17.34
N SER A 175 -13.45 15.03 -16.28
CA SER A 175 -14.41 15.49 -15.26
C SER A 175 -13.78 15.88 -13.93
N LEU A 176 -12.66 15.28 -13.57
CA LEU A 176 -11.97 15.61 -12.32
C LEU A 176 -11.33 16.98 -12.38
N VAL A 177 -11.41 17.68 -11.26
CA VAL A 177 -10.81 19.00 -11.09
C VAL A 177 -9.77 18.91 -9.98
N LEU A 178 -8.58 19.42 -10.26
CA LEU A 178 -7.53 19.52 -9.24
C LEU A 178 -7.93 20.51 -8.15
N PRO A 179 -7.54 20.25 -6.88
CA PRO A 179 -7.72 21.23 -5.82
C PRO A 179 -7.06 22.56 -6.16
N GLU A 180 -7.72 23.67 -5.80
CA GLU A 180 -7.12 24.99 -5.95
C GLU A 180 -5.93 25.16 -5.00
N PRO A 181 -4.77 25.64 -5.48
CA PRO A 181 -3.61 25.87 -4.62
C PRO A 181 -3.93 26.82 -3.46
N SER A 182 -3.45 26.48 -2.28
CA SER A 182 -3.58 27.30 -1.08
C SER A 182 -2.25 27.99 -0.74
N PRO A 183 -2.28 29.22 -0.20
CA PRO A 183 -1.08 29.86 0.36
C PRO A 183 -0.44 29.06 1.51
N LEU A 184 -1.17 28.10 2.08
CA LEU A 184 -0.72 27.22 3.15
C LEU A 184 -0.12 25.91 2.62
N ASP A 185 -0.21 25.69 1.30
CA ASP A 185 0.38 24.50 0.70
C ASP A 185 1.91 24.54 0.83
N PRO A 186 2.53 23.41 1.14
CA PRO A 186 3.98 23.33 1.14
C PRO A 186 4.52 23.62 -0.27
N PRO A 187 5.70 24.23 -0.40
CA PRO A 187 6.30 24.54 -1.69
C PRO A 187 6.49 23.25 -2.51
N THR A 188 6.20 23.31 -3.80
CA THR A 188 6.47 22.20 -4.72
C THR A 188 7.96 22.06 -4.94
N ASN A 189 8.46 20.83 -4.91
CA ASN A 189 9.88 20.50 -5.10
C ASN A 189 10.19 20.02 -6.51
N THR A 190 9.24 20.08 -7.43
CA THR A 190 9.43 19.59 -8.80
C THR A 190 8.93 20.59 -9.84
N ASN A 191 9.60 20.62 -10.99
CA ASN A 191 9.21 21.40 -12.16
C ASN A 191 8.13 20.71 -13.01
N LEU A 192 7.61 19.54 -12.57
CA LEU A 192 6.58 18.84 -13.31
C LEU A 192 5.25 19.61 -13.26
N PRO A 193 4.55 19.76 -14.39
CA PRO A 193 3.22 20.35 -14.38
C PRO A 193 2.28 19.51 -13.53
N LEU A 194 1.46 20.17 -12.72
CA LEU A 194 0.38 19.51 -11.99
C LEU A 194 -0.77 19.26 -12.98
N LYS A 195 -1.06 17.99 -13.24
CA LYS A 195 -2.11 17.57 -14.16
C LYS A 195 -2.76 16.27 -13.69
N ILE A 196 -4.01 16.05 -14.06
CA ILE A 196 -4.64 14.74 -13.98
C ILE A 196 -4.24 13.97 -15.23
N ALA A 197 -3.37 12.98 -15.05
CA ALA A 197 -2.95 12.09 -16.14
C ALA A 197 -2.91 10.67 -15.60
N PHE A 198 -3.72 9.82 -16.17
CA PHE A 198 -3.77 8.41 -15.86
C PHE A 198 -3.14 7.60 -16.99
N SER A 199 -2.39 6.59 -16.63
CA SER A 199 -1.90 5.63 -17.61
C SER A 199 -2.21 4.21 -17.19
N THR A 200 -2.37 3.32 -18.16
CA THR A 200 -2.64 1.90 -17.94
C THR A 200 -1.48 1.07 -18.44
N VAL A 201 -1.19 0.00 -17.73
CA VAL A 201 -0.25 -1.05 -18.15
C VAL A 201 -0.87 -2.41 -17.90
N ARG A 202 -0.70 -3.34 -18.84
CA ARG A 202 -1.21 -4.71 -18.74
C ARG A 202 -0.03 -5.65 -18.49
N LEU A 203 -0.16 -6.49 -17.47
CA LEU A 203 0.87 -7.44 -17.05
C LEU A 203 0.32 -8.86 -17.12
N ALA A 204 0.83 -9.65 -18.05
CA ALA A 204 0.53 -11.08 -18.08
C ALA A 204 1.27 -11.79 -16.93
N ARG A 205 0.56 -12.58 -16.10
CA ARG A 205 1.15 -13.36 -15.00
C ARG A 205 2.25 -14.31 -15.47
N SER A 206 2.15 -14.80 -16.70
CA SER A 206 3.09 -15.73 -17.31
C SER A 206 4.31 -15.08 -17.94
N ASN A 207 4.39 -13.74 -17.96
CA ASN A 207 5.50 -13.03 -18.58
C ASN A 207 6.83 -13.32 -17.83
N PRO A 208 7.79 -14.06 -18.42
CA PRO A 208 9.01 -14.44 -17.73
C PRO A 208 9.92 -13.24 -17.39
N ALA A 209 9.88 -12.17 -18.19
CA ALA A 209 10.66 -10.96 -17.95
C ALA A 209 10.12 -10.17 -16.74
N GLU A 210 8.86 -10.38 -16.35
CA GLU A 210 8.18 -9.66 -15.27
C GLU A 210 7.89 -10.55 -14.05
N ARG A 211 8.45 -11.75 -14.00
CA ARG A 211 8.22 -12.69 -12.88
C ARG A 211 8.52 -12.06 -11.53
N MET A 212 9.57 -11.24 -11.44
CA MET A 212 9.89 -10.52 -10.20
C MET A 212 8.79 -9.54 -9.82
N LEU A 213 8.28 -8.75 -10.78
CA LEU A 213 7.19 -7.81 -10.53
C LEU A 213 5.91 -8.54 -10.09
N VAL A 214 5.56 -9.66 -10.75
CA VAL A 214 4.40 -10.47 -10.35
C VAL A 214 4.55 -10.95 -8.89
N ASN A 215 5.73 -11.42 -8.49
CA ASN A 215 6.00 -11.83 -7.12
C ASN A 215 5.88 -10.65 -6.14
N LEU A 216 6.44 -9.48 -6.47
CA LEU A 216 6.32 -8.28 -5.66
C LEU A 216 4.86 -7.84 -5.46
N LEU A 217 4.00 -8.04 -6.47
CA LEU A 217 2.59 -7.69 -6.41
C LEU A 217 1.74 -8.70 -5.62
N LEU A 218 2.12 -9.97 -5.57
CA LEU A 218 1.26 -11.02 -5.01
C LEU A 218 1.73 -11.53 -3.65
N ASN A 219 3.05 -11.61 -3.40
CA ASN A 219 3.59 -12.32 -2.23
C ASN A 219 3.41 -11.58 -0.90
N TRP A 220 2.91 -10.36 -0.90
CA TRP A 220 2.62 -9.64 0.33
C TRP A 220 1.35 -10.14 1.06
N ASN A 221 0.51 -10.92 0.35
CA ASN A 221 -0.72 -11.48 0.90
C ASN A 221 -1.00 -12.87 0.30
N THR A 222 -1.14 -13.89 1.14
CA THR A 222 -1.36 -15.27 0.72
C THR A 222 -2.64 -15.46 -0.09
N ASN A 223 -3.69 -14.67 0.18
CA ASN A 223 -4.93 -14.73 -0.59
C ASN A 223 -4.71 -14.29 -2.03
N LEU A 224 -3.90 -13.24 -2.26
CA LEU A 224 -3.57 -12.79 -3.62
C LEU A 224 -2.73 -13.79 -4.40
N MET A 225 -1.86 -14.54 -3.72
CA MET A 225 -1.08 -15.62 -4.36
C MET A 225 -1.99 -16.73 -4.89
N ALA A 226 -3.07 -17.04 -4.18
CA ALA A 226 -4.05 -18.06 -4.56
C ALA A 226 -5.08 -17.57 -5.59
N GLU A 227 -5.27 -16.27 -5.66
CA GLU A 227 -6.27 -15.64 -6.52
C GLU A 227 -5.91 -15.77 -8.01
N LYS A 228 -6.89 -16.13 -8.84
CA LYS A 228 -6.72 -16.31 -10.29
C LYS A 228 -7.44 -15.23 -11.11
N GLU A 229 -8.25 -14.41 -10.48
CA GLU A 229 -8.97 -13.33 -11.17
C GLU A 229 -8.01 -12.22 -11.63
N VAL A 230 -8.50 -11.40 -12.54
CA VAL A 230 -7.82 -10.16 -12.92
C VAL A 230 -7.71 -9.24 -11.72
N MET A 231 -6.59 -8.53 -11.59
CA MET A 231 -6.35 -7.61 -10.47
C MET A 231 -5.93 -6.24 -10.98
N LEU A 232 -6.47 -5.20 -10.37
CA LEU A 232 -6.15 -3.82 -10.68
C LEU A 232 -5.38 -3.18 -9.53
N PHE A 233 -4.12 -2.80 -9.79
CA PHE A 233 -3.24 -2.15 -8.84
C PHE A 233 -3.03 -0.68 -9.23
N PRO A 234 -3.59 0.29 -8.48
CA PRO A 234 -3.20 1.70 -8.64
C PRO A 234 -1.80 1.91 -8.06
N ILE A 235 -0.94 2.54 -8.83
CA ILE A 235 0.44 2.86 -8.46
C ILE A 235 0.61 4.38 -8.57
N PHE A 236 1.11 5.04 -7.52
CA PHE A 236 1.26 6.48 -7.47
C PHE A 236 2.51 6.92 -6.69
N GLY A 237 2.82 8.20 -6.70
CA GLY A 237 3.97 8.73 -5.99
C GLY A 237 5.28 8.12 -6.49
N ARG A 238 6.14 7.64 -5.59
CA ARG A 238 7.40 6.96 -5.94
C ARG A 238 7.24 5.44 -5.99
N GLY A 239 6.12 4.96 -6.54
CA GLY A 239 5.82 3.53 -6.68
C GLY A 239 4.97 2.95 -5.55
N ARG A 240 4.22 3.79 -4.81
CA ARG A 240 3.28 3.32 -3.80
C ARG A 240 2.15 2.52 -4.44
N VAL A 241 1.96 1.29 -4.00
CA VAL A 241 0.88 0.38 -4.42
C VAL A 241 -0.11 0.24 -3.28
N VAL A 242 -1.38 0.45 -3.55
CA VAL A 242 -2.47 0.13 -2.63
C VAL A 242 -3.01 -1.27 -2.88
N PRO A 243 -3.75 -1.89 -1.93
CA PRO A 243 -4.39 -3.17 -2.16
C PRO A 243 -5.21 -3.18 -3.45
N PRO A 244 -5.14 -4.26 -4.25
CA PRO A 244 -5.84 -4.30 -5.54
C PRO A 244 -7.33 -4.52 -5.39
N ALA A 245 -8.10 -4.03 -6.39
CA ALA A 245 -9.41 -4.56 -6.69
C ALA A 245 -9.27 -5.84 -7.51
N THR A 246 -10.02 -6.89 -7.17
CA THR A 246 -9.92 -8.22 -7.82
C THR A 246 -11.25 -8.63 -8.44
N GLY A 247 -11.20 -9.17 -9.66
CA GLY A 247 -12.38 -9.72 -10.34
C GLY A 247 -13.56 -8.76 -10.36
N GLU A 248 -14.69 -9.16 -9.74
CA GLU A 248 -15.92 -8.39 -9.68
C GLU A 248 -15.82 -7.07 -8.90
N GLN A 249 -14.76 -6.85 -8.12
CA GLN A 249 -14.52 -5.58 -7.44
C GLN A 249 -14.03 -4.48 -8.40
N ILE A 250 -13.59 -4.83 -9.61
CA ILE A 250 -13.19 -3.86 -10.63
C ILE A 250 -14.46 -3.28 -11.24
N GLN A 251 -14.98 -2.22 -10.61
CA GLN A 251 -16.21 -1.54 -10.98
C GLN A 251 -15.96 -0.05 -11.25
N PRO A 252 -16.78 0.62 -12.05
CA PRO A 252 -16.62 2.06 -12.35
C PRO A 252 -16.54 2.91 -11.06
N GLU A 253 -17.35 2.59 -10.07
CA GLU A 253 -17.41 3.29 -8.79
C GLU A 253 -16.10 3.17 -8.02
N ALA A 254 -15.53 1.95 -7.94
CA ALA A 254 -14.28 1.72 -7.24
C ALA A 254 -13.09 2.42 -7.93
N ILE A 255 -13.07 2.43 -9.28
CA ILE A 255 -12.07 3.16 -10.06
C ILE A 255 -12.19 4.66 -9.80
N ARG A 256 -13.42 5.19 -9.82
CA ARG A 256 -13.70 6.61 -9.57
C ARG A 256 -13.28 7.02 -8.18
N GLU A 257 -13.74 6.33 -7.13
CA GLU A 257 -13.41 6.63 -5.75
C GLU A 257 -11.91 6.67 -5.51
N MET A 258 -11.17 5.72 -6.07
CA MET A 258 -9.72 5.69 -5.97
C MET A 258 -9.07 6.85 -6.73
N ALA A 259 -9.54 7.17 -7.94
CA ALA A 259 -9.02 8.29 -8.72
C ALA A 259 -9.30 9.64 -8.04
N GLU A 260 -10.53 9.86 -7.54
CA GLU A 260 -10.92 11.05 -6.79
C GLU A 260 -10.08 11.21 -5.52
N PHE A 261 -9.84 10.11 -4.79
CA PHE A 261 -9.00 10.13 -3.61
C PHE A 261 -7.55 10.52 -3.96
N LEU A 262 -6.95 9.89 -4.97
CA LEU A 262 -5.55 10.12 -5.31
C LEU A 262 -5.27 11.48 -5.95
N THR A 263 -6.27 12.08 -6.63
CA THR A 263 -6.18 13.42 -7.23
C THR A 263 -6.79 14.52 -6.37
N GLY A 264 -7.48 14.14 -5.30
CA GLY A 264 -8.06 15.06 -4.33
C GLY A 264 -7.01 15.63 -3.36
N PRO A 265 -7.42 16.61 -2.52
CA PRO A 265 -6.51 17.26 -1.60
C PRO A 265 -5.96 16.29 -0.56
N CYS A 266 -4.67 16.41 -0.29
CA CYS A 266 -4.01 15.61 0.74
C CYS A 266 -4.46 16.09 2.12
N SER A 267 -5.26 15.27 2.80
CA SER A 267 -5.72 15.59 4.16
C SER A 267 -4.75 15.09 5.22
N CYS A 268 -3.65 14.41 4.84
CA CYS A 268 -2.68 13.91 5.78
C CYS A 268 -1.43 13.35 5.10
N GLU A 269 -0.33 13.55 5.77
CA GLU A 269 1.00 13.36 5.22
C GLU A 269 1.73 12.14 5.78
N VAL A 270 1.14 11.42 6.73
CA VAL A 270 1.82 10.29 7.37
C VAL A 270 1.69 9.04 6.51
N LYS A 271 2.74 8.73 5.77
CA LYS A 271 2.84 7.60 4.86
C LYS A 271 2.53 6.26 5.53
N GLU A 272 3.03 6.05 6.74
CA GLU A 272 2.89 4.80 7.49
C GLU A 272 1.47 4.50 7.94
N MET A 273 0.62 5.50 7.99
CA MET A 273 -0.80 5.34 8.33
C MET A 273 -1.65 4.98 7.11
N ASN A 274 -1.08 5.03 5.92
CA ASN A 274 -1.76 4.68 4.67
C ASN A 274 -1.50 3.22 4.32
N PRO A 275 -2.53 2.46 3.87
CA PRO A 275 -2.35 1.09 3.42
C PRO A 275 -1.47 1.03 2.17
N GLY A 276 -0.84 -0.12 1.97
CA GLY A 276 -0.01 -0.38 0.80
C GLY A 276 1.48 -0.44 1.13
N TYR A 277 2.27 -0.62 0.11
CA TYR A 277 3.73 -0.72 0.17
C TYR A 277 4.33 -0.07 -1.09
N ASP A 278 5.62 0.23 -1.05
CA ASP A 278 6.30 0.76 -2.23
C ASP A 278 6.86 -0.39 -3.06
N LEU A 279 6.67 -0.35 -4.38
CA LEU A 279 7.33 -1.28 -5.29
C LEU A 279 8.85 -1.10 -5.26
N LEU A 280 9.57 -2.18 -5.45
CA LEU A 280 11.00 -2.11 -5.73
C LEU A 280 11.18 -1.58 -7.16
N LEU A 281 11.47 -0.29 -7.26
CA LEU A 281 11.70 0.40 -8.52
C LEU A 281 13.13 0.95 -8.59
N SER A 282 13.72 0.86 -9.78
CA SER A 282 14.98 1.54 -10.10
C SER A 282 14.65 2.80 -10.90
N ALA A 283 14.62 3.95 -10.22
CA ALA A 283 14.29 5.23 -10.82
C ALA A 283 15.09 6.36 -10.18
N ASN A 284 15.54 7.31 -10.99
CA ASN A 284 16.27 8.48 -10.49
C ASN A 284 15.30 9.55 -9.98
N TRP A 285 14.77 9.35 -8.78
CA TRP A 285 13.85 10.30 -8.14
C TRP A 285 14.48 11.66 -7.86
N LYS A 286 15.81 11.75 -7.73
CA LYS A 286 16.52 13.02 -7.56
C LYS A 286 16.36 13.96 -8.77
N SER A 287 16.05 13.42 -9.95
CA SER A 287 15.76 14.26 -11.12
C SER A 287 14.49 15.10 -10.99
N LEU A 288 13.62 14.79 -10.02
CA LEU A 288 12.42 15.58 -9.72
C LEU A 288 12.71 16.86 -8.92
N GLY A 289 13.89 17.01 -8.34
CA GLY A 289 14.30 18.10 -7.45
C GLY A 289 14.75 17.57 -6.08
N ASP A 290 15.39 18.43 -5.30
CA ASP A 290 15.89 18.07 -3.97
C ASP A 290 14.73 17.94 -2.97
N TYR A 291 14.61 16.76 -2.39
CA TYR A 291 13.72 16.51 -1.27
C TYR A 291 14.24 17.22 -0.01
N GLN A 292 13.41 18.06 0.60
CA GLN A 292 13.72 18.72 1.87
C GLN A 292 12.86 18.14 2.99
N PRO A 293 13.33 17.14 3.76
CA PRO A 293 12.57 16.51 4.84
C PRO A 293 12.25 17.45 6.01
N GLU A 294 12.99 18.54 6.13
CA GLU A 294 12.94 19.46 7.28
C GLU A 294 11.65 20.30 7.39
N LEU A 295 10.79 20.26 6.37
CA LEU A 295 9.53 21.01 6.34
C LEU A 295 8.30 20.20 6.77
N MET A 296 8.50 18.98 7.28
CA MET A 296 7.38 18.13 7.72
C MET A 296 6.90 18.55 9.10
N THR A 297 5.89 19.39 9.17
CA THR A 297 5.06 19.52 10.36
C THR A 297 4.16 18.29 10.48
N GLU A 298 4.03 17.76 11.70
CA GLU A 298 3.12 16.61 11.96
C GLU A 298 1.69 16.96 11.54
N SER A 299 1.18 16.25 10.56
CA SER A 299 -0.17 16.43 10.04
C SER A 299 -1.07 15.25 10.40
N PRO A 300 -2.39 15.46 10.52
CA PRO A 300 -3.32 14.39 10.91
C PRO A 300 -3.43 13.28 9.85
N PRO A 301 -3.81 12.04 10.26
CA PRO A 301 -3.81 10.87 9.37
C PRO A 301 -4.87 10.92 8.26
N LEU A 302 -4.53 10.43 7.07
CA LEU A 302 -5.45 10.17 5.95
C LEU A 302 -6.48 9.12 6.34
N THR A 303 -7.73 9.49 6.48
CA THR A 303 -8.80 8.58 6.88
C THR A 303 -9.40 7.78 5.72
N GLY A 304 -9.18 8.19 4.48
CA GLY A 304 -9.82 7.63 3.29
C GLY A 304 -9.26 6.29 2.80
N LEU A 305 -7.95 6.04 2.89
CA LEU A 305 -7.34 4.82 2.35
C LEU A 305 -7.68 3.54 3.12
N SER A 306 -8.06 3.65 4.40
CA SER A 306 -8.44 2.48 5.22
C SER A 306 -9.66 1.74 4.69
N GLN A 307 -10.58 2.42 3.98
CA GLN A 307 -11.75 1.78 3.37
C GLN A 307 -11.38 0.84 2.22
N PHE A 308 -10.29 1.14 1.50
CA PHE A 308 -9.80 0.29 0.40
C PHE A 308 -8.98 -0.90 0.89
N ALA A 309 -8.51 -0.87 2.16
CA ALA A 309 -7.78 -1.96 2.78
C ALA A 309 -8.68 -3.03 3.40
N ALA A 310 -9.97 -2.78 3.60
CA ALA A 310 -10.89 -3.66 4.33
C ALA A 310 -11.08 -5.04 3.67
N GLY A 311 -10.88 -5.16 2.36
CA GLY A 311 -10.90 -6.44 1.64
C GLY A 311 -9.64 -7.29 1.81
N ALA A 312 -8.52 -6.69 2.25
CA ALA A 312 -7.22 -7.34 2.34
C ALA A 312 -6.80 -7.75 3.77
N THR A 313 -7.55 -7.32 4.80
CA THR A 313 -7.11 -7.39 6.21
C THR A 313 -7.69 -8.53 7.02
N ASN A 314 -8.50 -9.41 6.46
CA ASN A 314 -8.96 -10.55 7.23
C ASN A 314 -7.95 -11.68 7.20
N ASP A 315 -7.28 -11.87 8.34
CA ASP A 315 -6.65 -13.11 8.81
C ASP A 315 -5.13 -13.31 8.60
N SER A 316 -4.31 -12.25 8.67
CA SER A 316 -2.86 -12.45 8.74
C SER A 316 -2.30 -12.73 10.16
N ARG A 317 -3.14 -12.77 11.21
CA ARG A 317 -2.65 -12.91 12.61
C ARG A 317 -2.45 -14.34 13.11
N THR A 318 -2.85 -15.39 12.38
CA THR A 318 -2.87 -16.74 12.95
C THR A 318 -2.41 -17.89 12.05
N ARG A 319 -1.81 -17.67 10.88
CA ARG A 319 -1.21 -18.79 10.15
C ARG A 319 0.31 -18.78 10.22
N ARG A 320 0.77 -19.66 11.09
CA ARG A 320 2.16 -20.01 11.35
C ARG A 320 2.89 -20.49 10.08
N VAL A 321 4.20 -20.33 10.08
CA VAL A 321 5.24 -20.75 9.10
C VAL A 321 5.09 -22.18 8.52
N GLU A 322 4.12 -22.96 8.94
CA GLU A 322 3.94 -24.36 8.52
C GLU A 322 3.33 -24.54 7.13
N ASP A 323 2.60 -23.54 6.59
CA ASP A 323 1.95 -23.66 5.27
C ASP A 323 2.92 -23.56 4.08
N TRP A 324 4.14 -23.11 4.30
CA TRP A 324 5.19 -23.08 3.26
C TRP A 324 5.64 -24.47 2.80
N ARG A 325 5.51 -25.46 3.70
CA ARG A 325 6.00 -26.83 3.44
C ARG A 325 5.06 -27.63 2.54
N SER A 326 3.80 -27.25 2.43
CA SER A 326 2.81 -27.94 1.62
C SER A 326 2.75 -27.47 0.17
N ALA A 327 3.06 -26.20 -0.11
CA ALA A 327 3.01 -25.66 -1.47
C ALA A 327 4.13 -26.17 -2.40
N GLY A 328 5.23 -26.68 -1.84
CA GLY A 328 6.38 -27.21 -2.61
C GLY A 328 6.29 -28.69 -3.01
N ARG A 329 5.26 -29.42 -2.59
CA ARG A 329 5.14 -30.86 -2.83
C ARG A 329 3.95 -31.32 -3.68
N ALA A 330 3.17 -30.41 -4.24
CA ALA A 330 2.04 -30.76 -5.11
C ALA A 330 2.48 -30.86 -6.58
N GLY A 331 3.38 -31.80 -6.85
CA GLY A 331 3.61 -32.35 -8.17
C GLY A 331 3.38 -33.86 -8.11
N THR A 332 2.34 -34.31 -8.83
CA THR A 332 1.93 -35.71 -9.03
C THR A 332 1.15 -36.37 -7.86
N GLU A 333 -0.18 -36.30 -7.96
CA GLU A 333 -1.10 -37.42 -7.91
C GLU A 333 -2.56 -36.92 -8.00
N HIS A 334 -3.34 -37.51 -8.92
CA HIS A 334 -4.78 -37.30 -9.05
C HIS A 334 -5.54 -37.96 -7.87
N PRO A 335 -6.55 -37.30 -7.33
CA PRO A 335 -7.61 -37.97 -6.63
C PRO A 335 -8.96 -37.84 -7.34
N THR A 336 -9.63 -38.96 -7.41
CA THR A 336 -10.99 -39.22 -7.80
C THR A 336 -12.00 -38.47 -6.95
N SER A 337 -13.06 -38.05 -7.64
CA SER A 337 -14.27 -37.37 -7.11
C SER A 337 -14.88 -38.03 -5.87
N ASN A 338 -15.27 -37.19 -4.89
CA ASN A 338 -16.47 -37.50 -4.10
C ASN A 338 -17.15 -36.18 -3.68
N THR A 339 -18.34 -35.97 -4.22
CA THR A 339 -19.28 -34.90 -3.96
C THR A 339 -19.94 -35.05 -2.60
N GLN A 340 -19.82 -34.04 -1.73
CA GLN A 340 -20.81 -33.77 -0.70
C GLN A 340 -20.88 -32.26 -0.43
N HIS A 341 -22.07 -31.70 -0.72
CA HIS A 341 -22.45 -30.33 -0.38
C HIS A 341 -22.62 -30.13 1.14
N PRO A 342 -22.16 -29.04 1.72
CA PRO A 342 -22.70 -28.55 2.97
C PRO A 342 -23.67 -27.37 2.71
N ARG A 343 -24.76 -27.42 3.46
CA ARG A 343 -25.86 -26.47 3.48
C ARG A 343 -25.42 -25.09 3.98
N SER A 344 -25.99 -24.07 3.36
CA SER A 344 -25.96 -22.68 3.77
C SER A 344 -26.60 -22.49 5.17
N ASN A 345 -25.86 -21.91 6.10
CA ASN A 345 -26.41 -21.26 7.28
C ASN A 345 -26.14 -19.75 7.14
N THR A 346 -27.19 -19.02 6.81
CA THR A 346 -27.24 -17.57 6.91
C THR A 346 -27.51 -17.20 8.37
N GLU A 347 -26.54 -16.64 9.07
CA GLU A 347 -26.77 -15.92 10.33
C GLU A 347 -26.97 -14.43 10.06
N PRO A 348 -27.88 -13.75 10.78
CA PRO A 348 -28.17 -12.33 10.53
C PRO A 348 -27.09 -11.42 11.10
N VAL A 349 -26.74 -10.40 10.32
CA VAL A 349 -25.80 -9.34 10.69
C VAL A 349 -26.38 -8.52 11.85
N GLU A 350 -25.73 -8.55 13.00
CA GLU A 350 -26.09 -7.74 14.19
C GLU A 350 -25.79 -6.24 13.95
N HIS A 351 -26.82 -5.45 13.76
CA HIS A 351 -26.78 -3.98 13.81
C HIS A 351 -26.65 -3.37 15.23
N GLY A 352 -26.23 -4.17 16.21
CA GLY A 352 -26.27 -3.79 17.63
C GLY A 352 -25.36 -2.65 18.07
N HIS A 353 -24.23 -2.42 17.41
CA HIS A 353 -23.23 -1.46 17.91
C HIS A 353 -23.55 0.00 17.56
N LEU A 354 -24.15 0.27 16.42
CA LEU A 354 -24.48 1.64 15.98
C LEU A 354 -25.62 2.22 16.80
N VAL A 355 -26.66 1.42 17.08
CA VAL A 355 -27.80 1.83 17.91
C VAL A 355 -27.37 2.05 19.36
N ARG A 356 -26.47 1.22 19.90
CA ARG A 356 -25.96 1.36 21.27
C ARG A 356 -25.13 2.62 21.45
N ASN A 357 -24.27 2.97 20.49
CA ASN A 357 -23.45 4.19 20.55
C ASN A 357 -24.30 5.46 20.40
N LEU A 358 -25.32 5.42 19.55
CA LEU A 358 -26.26 6.54 19.39
C LEU A 358 -27.09 6.76 20.67
N ALA A 359 -27.52 5.70 21.34
CA ALA A 359 -28.24 5.78 22.60
C ALA A 359 -27.39 6.35 23.74
N VAL A 360 -26.09 6.04 23.79
CA VAL A 360 -25.15 6.60 24.79
C VAL A 360 -24.95 8.10 24.56
N VAL A 361 -24.76 8.55 23.33
CA VAL A 361 -24.58 9.98 23.00
C VAL A 361 -25.85 10.78 23.32
N LEU A 362 -27.03 10.26 22.98
CA LEU A 362 -28.32 10.89 23.33
C LEU A 362 -28.54 10.93 24.84
N GLY A 363 -28.18 9.85 25.56
CA GLY A 363 -28.31 9.78 27.04
C GLY A 363 -27.43 10.83 27.73
N ILE A 364 -26.18 11.03 27.29
CA ILE A 364 -25.29 12.08 27.82
C ILE A 364 -25.86 13.47 27.56
N GLY A 365 -26.38 13.72 26.36
CA GLY A 365 -27.02 15.00 26.02
C GLY A 365 -28.22 15.35 26.92
N ILE A 366 -29.07 14.37 27.23
CA ILE A 366 -30.26 14.54 28.10
C ILE A 366 -29.80 14.85 29.54
N VAL A 367 -28.78 14.17 30.07
CA VAL A 367 -28.25 14.42 31.41
C VAL A 367 -27.69 15.85 31.55
N PHE A 368 -26.96 16.35 30.52
CA PHE A 368 -26.47 17.74 30.50
C PHE A 368 -27.59 18.77 30.45
N LEU A 369 -28.64 18.52 29.66
CA LEU A 369 -29.83 19.39 29.61
C LEU A 369 -30.61 19.41 30.95
N ALA A 370 -30.73 18.28 31.59
CA ALA A 370 -31.41 18.19 32.92
C ALA A 370 -30.58 18.91 34.00
N ALA A 371 -29.26 18.74 34.02
CA ALA A 371 -28.39 19.43 34.95
C ALA A 371 -28.42 20.97 34.74
N ALA A 372 -28.40 21.43 33.50
CA ALA A 372 -28.50 22.85 33.16
C ALA A 372 -29.81 23.47 33.61
N THR A 373 -30.96 22.73 33.44
CA THR A 373 -32.31 23.17 33.88
C THR A 373 -32.40 23.21 35.40
N LEU A 374 -31.79 22.27 36.11
CA LEU A 374 -31.75 22.26 37.57
C LEU A 374 -30.98 23.44 38.13
N VAL A 375 -29.83 23.73 37.56
CA VAL A 375 -29.02 24.92 37.95
C VAL A 375 -29.76 26.23 37.68
N LEU A 376 -30.51 26.33 36.61
CA LEU A 376 -31.32 27.51 36.31
C LEU A 376 -32.48 27.68 37.28
N LYS A 377 -33.16 26.59 37.66
CA LYS A 377 -34.27 26.64 38.69
C LYS A 377 -33.76 27.02 40.09
N THR A 378 -32.61 26.50 40.51
CA THR A 378 -32.01 26.83 41.82
C THR A 378 -31.50 28.27 41.89
N ARG A 379 -31.11 28.87 40.78
CA ARG A 379 -30.72 30.30 40.72
C ARG A 379 -31.93 31.25 40.66
N ALA A 380 -33.04 30.82 40.05
CA ALA A 380 -34.25 31.64 40.03
C ALA A 380 -34.95 31.71 41.43
N GLY A 381 -34.88 30.61 42.20
CA GLY A 381 -35.42 30.58 43.56
C GLY A 381 -34.63 31.31 44.65
N ARG A 382 -33.45 31.85 44.35
CA ARG A 382 -32.62 32.67 45.26
C ARG A 382 -32.74 34.21 45.00
N ARG A 383 -33.62 34.61 44.09
CA ARG A 383 -33.88 36.02 43.76
C ARG A 383 -35.31 36.47 44.02
N ALA A 384 -36.11 35.63 44.73
CA ALA A 384 -37.44 36.01 45.25
C ALA A 384 -37.34 36.27 46.74
#